data_55ed2da7258e2cccfedb78d55c66ef23
#
_entry.id   55ed2da7258e2cccfedb78d55c66ef23
#
_cell.length_a   1.000
_cell.length_b   1.000
_cell.length_c   1.000
_cell.angle_alpha   90.00
_cell.angle_beta   90.00
_cell.angle_gamma   90.00
#
_symmetry.space_group_name_H-M   'P 1'
#
loop_
_entity.id
_entity.type
_entity.pdbx_description
1 polymer ?
#
loop_
_entity_poly.entity_id
_entity_poly.type
_entity_poly.pdbx_seq_one_letter_code
_entity_poly.pdbx_strand_id
1 'polypeptide(L)'
;ISASDAAGNSLNLNNVRDENGNPIKGSYRKNWSDEELINLDFQTEFEVINSNPDTTAPEFKKLTISKDKFDVSQGDETFDLSVNLIDDISGFINSAEIENSYINISWRSPSGRHDVYAHMYEGMDQNIDYNDVVINVDDKNISFDNVQVTIPQYSEEGIWTLDYISASDAAGNSLNLNNVRDENGNPIK
;
A
#
# COMPACT_ATOMS: atom_id res chain seq x y z
N ILE A 1 3.27 21.82 8.04
CA ILE A 1 2.02 22.54 8.47
C ILE A 1 1.40 23.13 7.22
N SER A 2 0.12 22.93 7.05
CA SER A 2 -0.64 23.51 5.94
C SER A 2 -1.93 24.15 6.50
N ALA A 3 -2.25 25.35 6.02
CA ALA A 3 -3.48 26.06 6.38
C ALA A 3 -3.92 26.95 5.22
N SER A 4 -5.23 27.16 5.09
CA SER A 4 -5.82 28.08 4.11
C SER A 4 -6.85 28.98 4.80
N ASP A 5 -6.92 30.25 4.37
CA ASP A 5 -7.97 31.17 4.82
C ASP A 5 -9.23 31.08 3.92
N ALA A 6 -10.28 31.80 4.31
CA ALA A 6 -11.53 31.82 3.57
C ALA A 6 -11.45 32.50 2.19
N ALA A 7 -10.38 33.25 1.92
CA ALA A 7 -10.12 33.88 0.63
C ALA A 7 -9.30 32.98 -0.31
N GLY A 8 -8.91 31.78 0.16
CA GLY A 8 -8.14 30.81 -0.62
C GLY A 8 -6.62 31.02 -0.56
N ASN A 9 -6.13 31.92 0.30
CA ASN A 9 -4.68 32.02 0.50
C ASN A 9 -4.18 30.85 1.34
N SER A 10 -3.05 30.27 0.95
CA SER A 10 -2.49 29.09 1.60
C SER A 10 -1.13 29.39 2.23
N LEU A 11 -0.93 28.87 3.44
CA LEU A 11 0.35 28.79 4.12
C LEU A 11 0.80 27.31 4.11
N ASN A 12 1.98 27.03 3.61
CA ASN A 12 2.62 25.71 3.67
C ASN A 12 4.00 25.88 4.30
N LEU A 13 4.23 25.27 5.45
CA LEU A 13 5.51 25.24 6.13
C LEU A 13 6.16 23.86 5.94
N ASN A 14 7.31 23.82 5.33
CA ASN A 14 8.06 22.60 5.04
C ASN A 14 9.39 22.62 5.79
N ASN A 15 9.80 21.49 6.39
CA ASN A 15 11.07 21.38 7.07
C ASN A 15 12.24 21.69 6.12
N VAL A 16 13.18 22.48 6.59
CA VAL A 16 14.47 22.65 5.94
C VAL A 16 15.36 21.46 6.30
N ARG A 17 16.08 20.94 5.34
CA ARG A 17 17.00 19.80 5.52
C ARG A 17 18.43 20.23 5.27
N ASP A 18 19.37 19.61 5.99
CA ASP A 18 20.79 19.76 5.77
C ASP A 18 21.25 19.03 4.48
N GLU A 19 22.54 19.08 4.19
CA GLU A 19 23.16 18.42 3.04
C GLU A 19 23.05 16.89 3.06
N ASN A 20 22.80 16.30 4.24
CA ASN A 20 22.61 14.86 4.41
C ASN A 20 21.13 14.46 4.39
N GLY A 21 20.23 15.43 4.20
CA GLY A 21 18.78 15.22 4.16
C GLY A 21 18.11 15.22 5.53
N ASN A 22 18.81 15.49 6.63
CA ASN A 22 18.22 15.55 7.97
C ASN A 22 17.48 16.86 8.19
N PRO A 23 16.33 16.87 8.89
CA PRO A 23 15.61 18.08 9.20
C PRO A 23 16.41 18.99 10.15
N ILE A 24 16.50 20.27 9.81
CA ILE A 24 17.09 21.28 10.68
C ILE A 24 16.01 21.74 11.67
N LYS A 25 16.28 21.53 12.96
CA LYS A 25 15.36 21.83 14.05
C LYS A 25 14.81 23.26 14.01
N GLY A 26 13.48 23.38 14.09
CA GLY A 26 12.79 24.68 14.15
C GLY A 26 12.87 25.53 12.89
N SER A 27 13.54 25.06 11.83
CA SER A 27 13.71 25.81 10.58
C SER A 27 12.74 25.31 9.53
N TYR A 28 11.91 26.18 9.02
CA TYR A 28 10.88 25.87 8.02
C TYR A 28 10.98 26.83 6.85
N ARG A 29 10.65 26.33 5.66
CA ARG A 29 10.51 27.12 4.44
C ARG A 29 9.04 27.32 4.13
N LYS A 30 8.65 28.58 3.89
CA LYS A 30 7.30 28.91 3.43
C LYS A 30 7.22 28.55 1.96
N ASN A 31 6.35 27.61 1.63
CA ASN A 31 6.25 26.98 0.31
C ASN A 31 7.56 26.30 -0.16
N TRP A 32 7.47 25.44 -1.17
CA TRP A 32 8.66 24.72 -1.67
C TRP A 32 9.64 25.58 -2.46
N SER A 33 9.16 26.72 -2.99
CA SER A 33 9.91 27.64 -3.86
C SER A 33 10.48 28.86 -3.16
N ASP A 34 10.08 29.13 -1.93
CA ASP A 34 10.50 30.34 -1.21
C ASP A 34 11.87 30.12 -0.55
N GLU A 35 12.77 31.08 -0.70
CA GLU A 35 14.08 31.10 -0.03
C GLU A 35 13.97 31.57 1.43
N GLU A 36 12.82 32.16 1.80
CA GLU A 36 12.59 32.68 3.14
C GLU A 36 12.46 31.56 4.16
N LEU A 37 13.34 31.57 5.16
CA LEU A 37 13.33 30.68 6.31
C LEU A 37 12.52 31.29 7.43
N ILE A 38 11.60 30.52 7.98
CA ILE A 38 10.84 30.86 9.17
C ILE A 38 11.35 30.00 10.32
N ASN A 39 11.80 30.65 11.39
CA ASN A 39 12.15 29.98 12.64
C ASN A 39 10.94 30.03 13.59
N LEU A 40 10.53 28.85 14.05
CA LEU A 40 9.42 28.73 14.98
C LEU A 40 9.95 28.62 16.41
N ASP A 41 9.45 29.51 17.27
CA ASP A 41 9.79 29.58 18.72
C ASP A 41 8.73 28.84 19.57
N PHE A 42 8.41 27.60 19.14
CA PHE A 42 7.56 26.71 19.92
C PHE A 42 8.05 25.27 19.79
N GLN A 43 7.53 24.37 20.61
CA GLN A 43 7.93 22.97 20.59
C GLN A 43 7.53 22.32 19.27
N THR A 44 8.52 21.91 18.48
CA THR A 44 8.35 21.28 17.18
C THR A 44 8.75 19.79 17.19
N GLU A 45 9.20 19.30 18.34
CA GLU A 45 9.70 17.93 18.51
C GLU A 45 9.08 17.29 19.77
N PHE A 46 8.94 15.99 19.72
CA PHE A 46 8.61 15.15 20.88
C PHE A 46 9.47 13.89 20.83
N GLU A 47 9.72 13.32 21.98
CA GLU A 47 10.43 12.06 22.12
C GLU A 47 9.43 10.92 22.26
N VAL A 48 9.62 9.84 21.49
CA VAL A 48 8.92 8.57 21.66
C VAL A 48 9.86 7.57 22.29
N ILE A 49 9.48 7.01 23.43
CA ILE A 49 10.23 5.96 24.11
C ILE A 49 9.51 4.64 23.90
N ASN A 50 10.17 3.68 23.24
CA ASN A 50 9.69 2.34 23.08
C ASN A 50 10.85 1.37 23.29
N SER A 51 10.70 0.46 24.24
CA SER A 51 11.74 -0.54 24.58
C SER A 51 11.77 -1.74 23.62
N ASN A 52 10.74 -1.90 22.80
CA ASN A 52 10.62 -2.99 21.84
C ASN A 52 9.95 -2.48 20.54
N PRO A 53 10.60 -1.57 19.80
CA PRO A 53 10.04 -1.06 18.57
C PRO A 53 9.99 -2.15 17.51
N ASP A 54 8.89 -2.24 16.78
CA ASP A 54 8.82 -3.03 15.57
C ASP A 54 9.44 -2.26 14.41
N THR A 55 10.41 -2.88 13.76
CA THR A 55 11.14 -2.32 12.61
C THR A 55 11.22 -3.29 11.43
N THR A 56 10.49 -4.41 11.53
CA THR A 56 10.45 -5.47 10.51
C THR A 56 9.16 -5.38 9.72
N ALA A 57 9.23 -5.64 8.44
CA ALA A 57 8.05 -5.70 7.58
C ALA A 57 7.37 -7.07 7.70
N PRO A 58 6.06 -7.16 7.41
CA PRO A 58 5.36 -8.43 7.39
C PRO A 58 5.93 -9.39 6.35
N GLU A 59 5.81 -10.69 6.61
CA GLU A 59 6.26 -11.74 5.72
C GLU A 59 5.09 -12.33 4.92
N PHE A 60 5.24 -12.39 3.62
CA PHE A 60 4.28 -13.03 2.72
C PHE A 60 4.45 -14.55 2.77
N LYS A 61 3.37 -15.28 3.04
CA LYS A 61 3.39 -16.74 3.19
C LYS A 61 2.74 -17.49 2.04
N LYS A 62 1.59 -17.02 1.57
CA LYS A 62 0.83 -17.76 0.57
C LYS A 62 -0.07 -16.84 -0.27
N LEU A 63 -0.19 -17.18 -1.55
CA LEU A 63 -1.20 -16.67 -2.46
C LEU A 63 -1.77 -17.83 -3.26
N THR A 64 -3.08 -17.88 -3.41
CA THR A 64 -3.78 -18.83 -4.28
C THR A 64 -4.87 -18.12 -5.06
N ILE A 65 -5.07 -18.54 -6.30
CA ILE A 65 -6.17 -18.11 -7.14
C ILE A 65 -7.03 -19.33 -7.49
N SER A 66 -8.34 -19.15 -7.55
CA SER A 66 -9.29 -20.27 -7.79
C SER A 66 -9.29 -20.81 -9.22
N LYS A 67 -8.77 -20.03 -10.17
CA LYS A 67 -8.82 -20.33 -11.62
C LYS A 67 -7.63 -19.68 -12.31
N ASP A 68 -7.01 -20.34 -13.27
CA ASP A 68 -5.81 -19.91 -13.97
C ASP A 68 -6.02 -19.62 -15.47
N LYS A 69 -7.25 -19.80 -15.97
CA LYS A 69 -7.62 -19.55 -17.37
C LYS A 69 -9.00 -18.91 -17.44
N PHE A 70 -9.09 -17.81 -18.20
CA PHE A 70 -10.26 -16.96 -18.33
C PHE A 70 -10.61 -16.74 -19.80
N ASP A 71 -11.91 -16.84 -20.14
CA ASP A 71 -12.44 -16.48 -21.45
C ASP A 71 -13.34 -15.26 -21.31
N VAL A 72 -12.78 -14.10 -21.49
CA VAL A 72 -13.46 -12.80 -21.37
C VAL A 72 -14.12 -12.32 -22.67
N SER A 73 -14.26 -13.19 -23.67
CA SER A 73 -14.84 -12.83 -24.97
C SER A 73 -16.32 -12.49 -24.89
N GLN A 74 -17.04 -13.03 -23.91
CA GLN A 74 -18.50 -12.86 -23.75
C GLN A 74 -18.89 -11.96 -22.58
N GLY A 75 -17.96 -11.59 -21.70
CA GLY A 75 -18.22 -10.78 -20.52
C GLY A 75 -17.02 -10.75 -19.59
N ASP A 76 -17.16 -10.05 -18.48
CA ASP A 76 -16.20 -10.04 -17.39
C ASP A 76 -16.10 -11.45 -16.77
N GLU A 77 -14.91 -11.83 -16.35
CA GLU A 77 -14.65 -13.07 -15.62
C GLU A 77 -14.06 -12.75 -14.24
N THR A 78 -14.35 -13.58 -13.26
CA THR A 78 -13.85 -13.41 -11.90
C THR A 78 -13.09 -14.63 -11.41
N PHE A 79 -12.20 -14.40 -10.44
CA PHE A 79 -11.59 -15.46 -9.65
C PHE A 79 -11.53 -15.07 -8.18
N ASP A 80 -11.50 -16.07 -7.32
CA ASP A 80 -11.30 -15.88 -5.88
C ASP A 80 -9.83 -15.94 -5.58
N LEU A 81 -9.37 -14.97 -4.81
CA LEU A 81 -8.03 -14.83 -4.30
C LEU A 81 -8.02 -15.17 -2.81
N SER A 82 -7.04 -15.98 -2.39
CA SER A 82 -6.69 -16.13 -0.97
C SER A 82 -5.24 -15.76 -0.75
N VAL A 83 -4.99 -15.01 0.32
CA VAL A 83 -3.65 -14.54 0.69
C VAL A 83 -3.42 -14.68 2.19
N ASN A 84 -2.17 -14.99 2.57
CA ASN A 84 -1.76 -15.07 3.97
C ASN A 84 -0.41 -14.38 4.18
N LEU A 85 -0.36 -13.56 5.24
CA LEU A 85 0.85 -12.92 5.75
C LEU A 85 0.98 -13.17 7.25
N ILE A 86 2.21 -13.08 7.73
CA ILE A 86 2.53 -13.06 9.16
C ILE A 86 3.41 -11.85 9.49
N ASP A 87 3.37 -11.45 10.75
CA ASP A 87 4.24 -10.45 11.33
C ASP A 87 4.84 -10.94 12.64
N ASP A 88 5.98 -10.40 13.07
CA ASP A 88 6.69 -10.92 14.24
C ASP A 88 6.39 -10.16 15.54
N ILE A 89 6.12 -8.85 15.49
CA ILE A 89 5.99 -8.00 16.67
C ILE A 89 4.65 -7.25 16.72
N SER A 90 4.42 -6.32 15.79
CA SER A 90 3.26 -5.43 15.83
C SER A 90 1.96 -6.08 15.34
N GLY A 91 2.08 -7.11 14.51
CA GLY A 91 0.96 -7.78 13.91
C GLY A 91 0.22 -6.91 12.89
N PHE A 92 -1.08 -7.19 12.72
CA PHE A 92 -1.95 -6.47 11.81
C PHE A 92 -3.07 -5.79 12.60
N ILE A 93 -3.41 -4.55 12.25
CA ILE A 93 -4.44 -3.79 12.96
C ILE A 93 -5.81 -4.33 12.59
N ASN A 94 -6.58 -4.65 13.63
CA ASN A 94 -8.00 -4.97 13.56
C ASN A 94 -8.79 -3.80 14.16
N SER A 95 -8.71 -2.61 13.56
CA SER A 95 -9.56 -1.50 13.97
C SER A 95 -9.89 -0.57 12.82
N ALA A 96 -11.15 -0.19 12.71
CA ALA A 96 -11.68 0.78 11.75
C ALA A 96 -11.11 2.21 11.93
N GLU A 97 -10.23 2.43 12.89
CA GLU A 97 -9.73 3.76 13.24
C GLU A 97 -8.32 4.05 12.72
N ILE A 98 -7.57 3.03 12.23
CA ILE A 98 -6.19 3.21 11.75
C ILE A 98 -5.99 2.46 10.43
N GLU A 99 -6.00 3.19 9.33
CA GLU A 99 -5.85 2.69 7.95
C GLU A 99 -4.40 2.28 7.59
N ASN A 100 -3.64 1.70 8.52
CA ASN A 100 -2.22 1.45 8.29
C ASN A 100 -1.89 0.04 7.78
N SER A 101 -2.74 -0.96 8.04
CA SER A 101 -2.50 -2.32 7.54
C SER A 101 -3.24 -2.52 6.22
N TYR A 102 -2.51 -2.76 5.15
CA TYR A 102 -3.07 -3.00 3.83
C TYR A 102 -2.30 -4.09 3.07
N ILE A 103 -2.98 -4.72 2.13
CA ILE A 103 -2.39 -5.62 1.15
C ILE A 103 -2.85 -5.18 -0.24
N ASN A 104 -1.91 -4.96 -1.12
CA ASN A 104 -2.16 -4.67 -2.52
C ASN A 104 -1.44 -5.71 -3.39
N ILE A 105 -2.16 -6.26 -4.35
CA ILE A 105 -1.62 -7.24 -5.29
C ILE A 105 -2.02 -6.82 -6.69
N SER A 106 -1.11 -6.89 -7.65
CA SER A 106 -1.42 -6.59 -9.04
C SER A 106 -0.88 -7.64 -10.00
N TRP A 107 -1.64 -7.87 -11.05
CA TRP A 107 -1.24 -8.65 -12.22
C TRP A 107 -1.18 -7.74 -13.42
N ARG A 108 -0.13 -7.88 -14.21
CA ARG A 108 0.13 -7.08 -15.41
C ARG A 108 -0.12 -7.86 -16.67
N SER A 109 -0.73 -7.20 -17.65
CA SER A 109 -1.00 -7.73 -18.98
C SER A 109 0.29 -8.04 -19.77
N PRO A 110 0.23 -8.89 -20.82
CA PRO A 110 1.38 -9.23 -21.66
C PRO A 110 2.09 -8.01 -22.26
N SER A 111 1.34 -6.97 -22.67
CA SER A 111 1.92 -5.73 -23.22
C SER A 111 2.48 -4.80 -22.16
N GLY A 112 2.20 -5.05 -20.89
CA GLY A 112 2.57 -4.17 -19.77
C GLY A 112 1.74 -2.88 -19.66
N ARG A 113 0.62 -2.77 -20.39
CA ARG A 113 -0.19 -1.54 -20.46
C ARG A 113 -1.39 -1.54 -19.52
N HIS A 114 -1.80 -2.71 -19.05
CA HIS A 114 -3.00 -2.88 -18.22
C HIS A 114 -2.66 -3.71 -17.00
N ASP A 115 -3.33 -3.40 -15.92
CA ASP A 115 -3.19 -4.12 -14.65
C ASP A 115 -4.57 -4.49 -14.10
N VAL A 116 -4.63 -5.62 -13.40
CA VAL A 116 -5.75 -6.04 -12.57
C VAL A 116 -5.27 -6.05 -11.11
N TYR A 117 -6.07 -5.50 -10.20
CA TYR A 117 -5.69 -5.27 -8.82
C TYR A 117 -6.60 -6.01 -7.84
N ALA A 118 -6.02 -6.44 -6.74
CA ALA A 118 -6.70 -6.76 -5.50
C ALA A 118 -6.17 -5.84 -4.41
N HIS A 119 -7.08 -5.08 -3.79
CA HIS A 119 -6.78 -4.24 -2.65
C HIS A 119 -7.51 -4.80 -1.44
N MET A 120 -6.80 -5.04 -0.36
CA MET A 120 -7.36 -5.61 0.85
C MET A 120 -6.90 -4.79 2.04
N TYR A 121 -7.82 -4.21 2.77
CA TYR A 121 -7.62 -3.61 4.07
C TYR A 121 -8.90 -3.74 4.88
N GLU A 122 -8.80 -3.74 6.16
CA GLU A 122 -9.97 -3.76 7.01
C GLU A 122 -10.72 -2.41 6.93
N GLY A 123 -12.01 -2.46 6.71
CA GLY A 123 -12.84 -1.25 6.59
C GLY A 123 -13.06 -0.71 5.18
N MET A 124 -12.67 -1.47 4.16
CA MET A 124 -12.62 -1.02 2.76
C MET A 124 -13.89 -1.03 1.97
N ASP A 125 -13.76 -0.14 1.07
CA ASP A 125 -14.46 0.32 -0.13
C ASP A 125 -15.63 -0.55 -0.63
N GLN A 126 -16.71 0.19 -0.88
CA GLN A 126 -18.05 -0.26 -1.25
C GLN A 126 -18.16 -0.92 -2.64
N ASN A 127 -17.05 -1.13 -3.34
CA ASN A 127 -17.04 -1.69 -4.70
C ASN A 127 -16.57 -3.15 -4.81
N ILE A 128 -16.12 -3.75 -3.72
CA ILE A 128 -15.86 -5.18 -3.64
C ILE A 128 -17.01 -5.81 -2.86
N ASP A 129 -17.62 -6.84 -3.41
CA ASP A 129 -18.64 -7.61 -2.69
C ASP A 129 -17.95 -8.46 -1.60
N TYR A 130 -17.93 -7.92 -0.38
CA TYR A 130 -17.33 -8.59 0.79
C TYR A 130 -18.21 -9.66 1.42
N ASN A 131 -19.39 -9.94 0.89
CA ASN A 131 -20.33 -10.85 1.55
C ASN A 131 -19.77 -12.26 1.77
N ASP A 132 -18.81 -12.68 0.95
CA ASP A 132 -18.15 -13.98 1.03
C ASP A 132 -16.67 -13.92 1.43
N VAL A 133 -16.10 -12.72 1.64
CA VAL A 133 -14.69 -12.58 2.07
C VAL A 133 -14.58 -12.95 3.54
N VAL A 134 -13.72 -13.91 3.81
CA VAL A 134 -13.38 -14.32 5.17
C VAL A 134 -12.05 -13.70 5.55
N ILE A 135 -12.07 -12.81 6.53
CA ILE A 135 -10.87 -12.20 7.08
C ILE A 135 -10.59 -12.86 8.42
N ASN A 136 -9.45 -13.49 8.53
CA ASN A 136 -8.97 -14.05 9.80
C ASN A 136 -7.75 -13.24 10.24
N VAL A 137 -7.86 -12.59 11.37
CA VAL A 137 -6.77 -11.84 12.01
C VAL A 137 -6.56 -12.44 13.39
N ASP A 138 -5.38 -12.93 13.65
CA ASP A 138 -4.86 -13.12 14.99
C ASP A 138 -3.71 -12.13 15.22
N ASP A 139 -3.18 -12.05 16.42
CA ASP A 139 -2.20 -11.03 16.81
C ASP A 139 -1.05 -10.86 15.81
N LYS A 140 -0.70 -11.89 15.05
CA LYS A 140 0.49 -11.92 14.17
C LYS A 140 0.25 -12.58 12.81
N ASN A 141 -0.99 -12.85 12.47
CA ASN A 141 -1.34 -13.53 11.22
C ASN A 141 -2.59 -12.87 10.63
N ILE A 142 -2.55 -12.58 9.35
CA ILE A 142 -3.72 -12.14 8.61
C ILE A 142 -3.91 -13.02 7.39
N SER A 143 -5.14 -13.50 7.19
CA SER A 143 -5.54 -14.11 5.93
C SER A 143 -6.82 -13.48 5.40
N PHE A 144 -6.86 -13.34 4.10
CA PHE A 144 -8.05 -12.99 3.35
C PHE A 144 -8.38 -14.16 2.44
N ASP A 145 -9.59 -14.66 2.53
CA ASP A 145 -10.07 -15.75 1.69
C ASP A 145 -11.30 -15.29 0.89
N ASN A 146 -11.43 -15.81 -0.33
CA ASN A 146 -12.51 -15.52 -1.28
C ASN A 146 -12.60 -14.03 -1.71
N VAL A 147 -11.47 -13.34 -1.77
CA VAL A 147 -11.44 -11.99 -2.35
C VAL A 147 -11.68 -12.07 -3.84
N GLN A 148 -12.81 -11.54 -4.31
CA GLN A 148 -13.17 -11.59 -5.72
C GLN A 148 -12.38 -10.57 -6.53
N VAL A 149 -11.70 -11.02 -7.58
CA VAL A 149 -10.96 -10.19 -8.52
C VAL A 149 -11.58 -10.31 -9.89
N THR A 150 -11.88 -9.19 -10.54
CA THR A 150 -12.52 -9.13 -11.85
C THR A 150 -11.51 -8.91 -12.96
N ILE A 151 -11.58 -9.72 -14.01
CA ILE A 151 -10.90 -9.51 -15.29
C ILE A 151 -11.94 -8.95 -16.27
N PRO A 152 -11.82 -7.69 -16.70
CA PRO A 152 -12.81 -7.06 -17.57
C PRO A 152 -12.92 -7.75 -18.93
N GLN A 153 -14.11 -7.72 -19.52
CA GLN A 153 -14.31 -8.10 -20.92
C GLN A 153 -13.37 -7.31 -21.84
N TYR A 154 -12.89 -7.94 -22.90
CA TYR A 154 -11.91 -7.38 -23.84
C TYR A 154 -10.51 -7.14 -23.25
N SER A 155 -10.21 -7.71 -22.09
CA SER A 155 -8.83 -7.75 -21.59
C SER A 155 -7.90 -8.39 -22.60
N GLU A 156 -6.64 -7.96 -22.59
CA GLU A 156 -5.62 -8.43 -23.53
C GLU A 156 -5.41 -9.95 -23.40
N GLU A 157 -5.38 -10.65 -24.55
CA GLU A 157 -5.09 -12.08 -24.60
C GLU A 157 -3.63 -12.35 -24.26
N GLY A 158 -3.37 -13.42 -23.50
CA GLY A 158 -2.03 -13.92 -23.17
C GLY A 158 -1.84 -14.19 -21.69
N ILE A 159 -0.57 -14.32 -21.30
CA ILE A 159 -0.20 -14.63 -19.91
C ILE A 159 -0.09 -13.32 -19.10
N TRP A 160 -0.97 -13.15 -18.18
CA TRP A 160 -0.88 -12.09 -17.16
C TRP A 160 0.02 -12.57 -16.03
N THR A 161 0.93 -11.72 -15.58
CA THR A 161 1.93 -12.07 -14.57
C THR A 161 1.72 -11.25 -13.31
N LEU A 162 1.89 -11.89 -12.15
CA LEU A 162 1.97 -11.18 -10.88
C LEU A 162 3.08 -10.13 -10.97
N ASP A 163 2.73 -8.87 -10.80
CA ASP A 163 3.66 -7.76 -10.99
C ASP A 163 4.17 -7.22 -9.67
N TYR A 164 3.26 -7.09 -8.69
CA TYR A 164 3.67 -6.57 -7.41
C TYR A 164 2.76 -7.05 -6.27
N ILE A 165 3.37 -7.17 -5.08
CA ILE A 165 2.68 -7.34 -3.80
C ILE A 165 3.23 -6.30 -2.85
N SER A 166 2.35 -5.58 -2.18
CA SER A 166 2.71 -4.66 -1.10
C SER A 166 1.81 -4.90 0.09
N ALA A 167 2.38 -4.88 1.28
CA ALA A 167 1.64 -5.01 2.52
C ALA A 167 2.30 -4.18 3.61
N SER A 168 1.53 -3.73 4.61
CA SER A 168 2.05 -3.08 5.80
C SER A 168 1.50 -3.72 7.07
N ASP A 169 2.30 -3.68 8.12
CA ASP A 169 1.92 -4.07 9.47
C ASP A 169 1.32 -2.91 10.28
N ALA A 170 1.01 -3.17 11.55
CA ALA A 170 0.45 -2.19 12.46
C ALA A 170 1.44 -1.08 12.87
N ALA A 171 2.74 -1.33 12.81
CA ALA A 171 3.77 -0.33 13.08
C ALA A 171 4.08 0.56 11.87
N GLY A 172 3.55 0.21 10.68
CA GLY A 172 3.78 0.93 9.42
C GLY A 172 5.01 0.47 8.66
N ASN A 173 5.62 -0.67 9.02
CA ASN A 173 6.67 -1.24 8.20
C ASN A 173 6.06 -1.90 6.97
N SER A 174 6.71 -1.80 5.82
CA SER A 174 6.13 -2.22 4.56
C SER A 174 6.97 -3.28 3.84
N LEU A 175 6.29 -4.34 3.42
CA LEU A 175 6.77 -5.31 2.45
C LEU A 175 6.44 -4.80 1.04
N ASN A 176 7.42 -4.83 0.14
CA ASN A 176 7.21 -4.55 -1.27
C ASN A 176 7.96 -5.58 -2.12
N LEU A 177 7.22 -6.47 -2.75
CA LEU A 177 7.72 -7.45 -3.70
C LEU A 177 7.36 -7.03 -5.12
N ASN A 178 8.35 -6.70 -5.92
CA ASN A 178 8.17 -6.31 -7.30
C ASN A 178 8.74 -7.37 -8.22
N ASN A 179 8.04 -7.63 -9.33
CA ASN A 179 8.53 -8.53 -10.35
C ASN A 179 9.82 -7.98 -10.97
N VAL A 180 10.87 -8.79 -10.98
CA VAL A 180 12.15 -8.42 -11.62
C VAL A 180 11.99 -8.56 -13.13
N ARG A 181 12.40 -7.53 -13.86
CA ARG A 181 12.29 -7.46 -15.32
C ARG A 181 13.66 -7.40 -15.98
N ASP A 182 13.76 -7.97 -17.18
CA ASP A 182 14.95 -7.85 -18.02
C ASP A 182 15.04 -6.45 -18.66
N GLU A 183 16.10 -6.21 -19.42
CA GLU A 183 16.35 -4.95 -20.13
C GLU A 183 15.27 -4.60 -21.20
N ASN A 184 14.46 -5.59 -21.62
CA ASN A 184 13.35 -5.42 -22.55
C ASN A 184 12.01 -5.26 -21.84
N GLY A 185 11.99 -5.27 -20.48
CA GLY A 185 10.81 -5.15 -19.66
C GLY A 185 10.03 -6.46 -19.45
N ASN A 186 10.56 -7.61 -19.83
CA ASN A 186 9.92 -8.90 -19.60
C ASN A 186 10.21 -9.42 -18.18
N PRO A 187 9.21 -10.07 -17.52
CA PRO A 187 9.44 -10.67 -16.20
C PRO A 187 10.52 -11.75 -16.26
N ILE A 188 11.46 -11.71 -15.34
CA ILE A 188 12.46 -12.76 -15.14
C ILE A 188 11.83 -13.85 -14.27
N LYS A 189 11.78 -15.08 -14.77
CA LYS A 189 11.26 -16.26 -14.04
C LYS A 189 12.30 -16.85 -13.11
#